data_16b8b8b09f0b90d5f2114c0086f0d33b
#
_entry.id   16b8b8b09f0b90d5f2114c0086f0d33b
#
_cell.length_a   1.000
_cell.length_b   1.000
_cell.length_c   1.000
_cell.angle_alpha   90.00
_cell.angle_beta   90.00
_cell.angle_gamma   90.00
#
_symmetry.space_group_name_H-M   'P 1'
#
loop_
_entity.id
_entity.type
_entity.pdbx_description
1 polymer ?
#
loop_
_entity_poly.entity_id
_entity_poly.type
_entity_poly.pdbx_seq_one_letter_code
_entity_poly.pdbx_strand_id
1 'polypeptide(L)'
;AQLVVDGFAGGFMLFAEPGAAYKACLSEGTDFFINGGKLNDSYNAHMRMSDSLRTVVDGMQARYDSLRAAKKYRSASLVNDSLRREKELLRDATNRFLASNDNLISSYTVYSNIVMRDAGLKETRSMYGALGDGARATQYGRMIKERIDRLAKTDQGAKAPDFTLPDTKGNPVTMSRVKG
;
A
#
# COMPACT_ATOMS: atom_id res chain seq x y z
N ALA A 1 -12.94 -6.44 9.92
CA ALA A 1 -14.26 -6.15 9.32
C ALA A 1 -14.26 -4.73 8.77
N GLN A 2 -14.99 -4.50 7.69
CA GLN A 2 -15.28 -3.16 7.19
C GLN A 2 -16.65 -2.73 7.74
N LEU A 3 -16.70 -1.58 8.40
CA LEU A 3 -17.95 -0.96 8.83
C LEU A 3 -18.36 0.07 7.78
N VAL A 4 -19.61 0.00 7.36
CA VAL A 4 -20.24 1.00 6.50
C VAL A 4 -21.32 1.68 7.32
N VAL A 5 -21.30 3.01 7.35
CA VAL A 5 -22.30 3.82 8.07
C VAL A 5 -23.19 4.48 7.04
N ASP A 6 -24.49 4.31 7.16
CA ASP A 6 -25.45 4.91 6.23
C ASP A 6 -25.36 6.44 6.27
N GLY A 7 -25.38 7.06 5.09
CA GLY A 7 -25.20 8.50 4.95
C GLY A 7 -23.74 9.00 4.91
N PHE A 8 -22.75 8.12 5.07
CA PHE A 8 -21.34 8.47 4.96
C PHE A 8 -20.69 7.76 3.76
N ALA A 9 -19.93 8.52 2.96
CA ALA A 9 -19.17 7.96 1.86
C ALA A 9 -17.96 7.19 2.38
N GLY A 10 -17.84 5.89 2.01
CA GLY A 10 -16.72 5.03 2.38
C GLY A 10 -17.05 4.05 3.48
N GLY A 11 -16.03 3.30 3.91
CA GLY A 11 -16.13 2.31 4.98
C GLY A 11 -14.90 2.39 5.89
N PHE A 12 -15.11 2.01 7.16
CA PHE A 12 -14.08 2.03 8.18
C PHE A 12 -13.53 0.63 8.40
N MET A 13 -12.22 0.51 8.56
CA MET A 13 -11.62 -0.77 8.93
C MET A 13 -11.67 -0.94 10.44
N LEU A 14 -12.37 -1.98 10.90
CA LEU A 14 -12.36 -2.45 12.28
C LEU A 14 -11.51 -3.70 12.38
N PHE A 15 -10.48 -3.65 13.20
CA PHE A 15 -9.72 -4.82 13.63
C PHE A 15 -10.36 -5.38 14.91
N ALA A 16 -11.24 -6.37 14.74
CA ALA A 16 -11.97 -6.96 15.86
C ALA A 16 -11.05 -7.87 16.68
N GLU A 17 -11.10 -7.69 18.02
CA GLU A 17 -10.38 -8.50 19.00
C GLU A 17 -11.40 -9.08 20.00
N PRO A 18 -11.26 -10.33 20.45
CA PRO A 18 -12.15 -10.92 21.44
C PRO A 18 -12.22 -10.09 22.73
N GLY A 19 -13.42 -9.80 23.19
CA GLY A 19 -13.66 -9.07 24.46
C GLY A 19 -13.36 -7.57 24.43
N ALA A 20 -12.95 -7.00 23.29
CA ALA A 20 -12.71 -5.57 23.19
C ALA A 20 -14.01 -4.79 22.96
N ALA A 21 -14.14 -3.63 23.63
CA ALA A 21 -15.19 -2.65 23.37
C ALA A 21 -14.66 -1.57 22.41
N TYR A 22 -15.49 -1.15 21.47
CA TYR A 22 -15.11 -0.18 20.44
C TYR A 22 -15.96 1.08 20.51
N LYS A 23 -15.33 2.23 20.28
CA LYS A 23 -15.99 3.52 20.13
C LYS A 23 -15.63 4.11 18.76
N ALA A 24 -16.62 4.25 17.90
CA ALA A 24 -16.49 5.00 16.65
C ALA A 24 -16.76 6.48 16.90
N CYS A 25 -15.86 7.35 16.47
CA CYS A 25 -16.07 8.80 16.44
C CYS A 25 -16.33 9.19 14.98
N LEU A 26 -17.53 9.69 14.71
CA LEU A 26 -17.94 10.25 13.44
C LEU A 26 -17.95 11.76 13.61
N SER A 27 -16.98 12.47 13.03
CA SER A 27 -16.98 13.93 12.97
C SER A 27 -17.29 14.39 11.55
N GLU A 28 -17.86 15.59 11.42
CA GLU A 28 -17.98 16.24 10.11
C GLU A 28 -16.57 16.54 9.58
N GLY A 29 -16.06 15.68 8.73
CA GLY A 29 -14.71 15.73 8.18
C GLY A 29 -14.13 14.34 7.88
N THR A 30 -12.86 14.29 7.56
CA THR A 30 -12.17 13.06 7.14
C THR A 30 -11.58 12.24 8.29
N ASP A 31 -11.72 12.68 9.54
CA ASP A 31 -11.09 12.06 10.71
C ASP A 31 -12.03 11.07 11.38
N PHE A 32 -12.12 9.89 10.80
CA PHE A 32 -12.88 8.79 11.38
C PHE A 32 -11.94 7.81 12.06
N PHE A 33 -12.12 7.62 13.36
CA PHE A 33 -11.35 6.65 14.14
C PHE A 33 -12.26 5.70 14.87
N ILE A 34 -11.89 4.42 14.86
CA ILE A 34 -12.47 3.42 15.75
C ILE A 34 -11.43 3.16 16.85
N ASN A 35 -11.72 3.63 18.06
CA ASN A 35 -10.87 3.42 19.23
C ASN A 35 -11.33 2.16 19.98
N GLY A 36 -10.41 1.58 20.73
CA GLY A 36 -10.62 0.36 21.51
C GLY A 36 -10.00 -0.87 20.85
N GLY A 37 -9.43 -1.71 21.70
CA GLY A 37 -8.58 -2.82 21.30
C GLY A 37 -7.18 -2.41 20.87
N LYS A 38 -6.21 -3.27 21.14
CA LYS A 38 -4.78 -2.97 20.88
C LYS A 38 -4.48 -2.77 19.39
N LEU A 39 -5.15 -3.52 18.52
CA LEU A 39 -4.93 -3.43 17.07
C LEU A 39 -5.41 -2.10 16.51
N ASN A 40 -6.62 -1.66 16.85
CA ASN A 40 -7.15 -0.38 16.37
C ASN A 40 -6.36 0.80 16.92
N ASP A 41 -6.03 0.79 18.22
CA ASP A 41 -5.28 1.88 18.84
C ASP A 41 -3.87 2.01 18.25
N SER A 42 -3.19 0.88 18.03
CA SER A 42 -1.87 0.85 17.37
C SER A 42 -1.95 1.31 15.90
N TYR A 43 -2.96 0.87 15.16
CA TYR A 43 -3.18 1.30 13.77
C TYR A 43 -3.48 2.80 13.69
N ASN A 44 -4.36 3.32 14.54
CA ASN A 44 -4.70 4.74 14.57
C ASN A 44 -3.49 5.62 14.92
N ALA A 45 -2.67 5.20 15.89
CA ALA A 45 -1.45 5.92 16.24
C ALA A 45 -0.48 6.00 15.04
N HIS A 46 -0.31 4.90 14.31
CA HIS A 46 0.48 4.86 13.08
C HIS A 46 -0.10 5.76 12.00
N MET A 47 -1.40 5.70 11.75
CA MET A 47 -2.07 6.52 10.73
C MET A 47 -1.90 8.01 11.01
N ARG A 48 -2.19 8.47 12.24
CA ARG A 48 -2.01 9.89 12.62
C ARG A 48 -0.58 10.38 12.40
N MET A 49 0.42 9.58 12.81
CA MET A 49 1.83 9.92 12.61
C MET A 49 2.18 9.95 11.11
N SER A 50 1.73 8.96 10.36
CA SER A 50 1.99 8.85 8.92
C SER A 50 1.35 9.99 8.14
N ASP A 51 0.12 10.37 8.49
CA ASP A 51 -0.61 11.48 7.84
C ASP A 51 0.06 12.83 8.13
N SER A 52 0.52 13.04 9.37
CA SER A 52 1.29 14.24 9.73
C SER A 52 2.58 14.35 8.91
N LEU A 53 3.38 13.28 8.83
CA LEU A 53 4.61 13.25 8.03
C LEU A 53 4.32 13.39 6.53
N ARG A 54 3.25 12.77 6.04
CA ARG A 54 2.84 12.84 4.64
C ARG A 54 2.44 14.26 4.25
N THR A 55 1.70 14.96 5.09
CA THR A 55 1.35 16.37 4.88
C THR A 55 2.60 17.23 4.70
N VAL A 56 3.64 17.02 5.52
CA VAL A 56 4.92 17.74 5.38
C VAL A 56 5.62 17.37 4.06
N VAL A 57 5.67 16.08 3.71
CA VAL A 57 6.28 15.60 2.47
C VAL A 57 5.58 16.18 1.25
N ASP A 58 4.24 16.19 1.23
CA ASP A 58 3.44 16.69 0.11
C ASP A 58 3.62 18.21 -0.06
N GLY A 59 3.63 18.95 1.03
CA GLY A 59 3.91 20.39 1.02
C GLY A 59 5.33 20.72 0.50
N MET A 60 6.33 19.95 0.91
CA MET A 60 7.70 20.09 0.41
C MET A 60 7.82 19.70 -1.06
N GLN A 61 7.11 18.65 -1.49
CA GLN A 61 7.08 18.22 -2.90
C GLN A 61 6.48 19.32 -3.78
N ALA A 62 5.33 19.86 -3.40
CA ALA A 62 4.69 20.98 -4.13
C ALA A 62 5.62 22.21 -4.24
N ARG A 63 6.33 22.54 -3.16
CA ARG A 63 7.32 23.63 -3.14
C ARG A 63 8.50 23.34 -4.08
N TYR A 64 9.03 22.12 -4.07
CA TYR A 64 10.10 21.68 -4.98
C TYR A 64 9.66 21.84 -6.43
N ASP A 65 8.47 21.34 -6.78
CA ASP A 65 7.95 21.38 -8.15
C ASP A 65 7.73 22.84 -8.62
N SER A 66 7.20 23.70 -7.75
CA SER A 66 7.05 25.14 -8.03
C SER A 66 8.40 25.84 -8.30
N LEU A 67 9.42 25.55 -7.49
CA LEU A 67 10.76 26.11 -7.68
C LEU A 67 11.42 25.61 -8.97
N ARG A 68 11.19 24.35 -9.34
CA ARG A 68 11.65 23.78 -10.62
C ARG A 68 10.99 24.45 -11.80
N ALA A 69 9.69 24.65 -11.76
CA ALA A 69 8.92 25.35 -12.78
C ALA A 69 9.40 26.81 -12.96
N ALA A 70 9.73 27.49 -11.84
CA ALA A 70 10.29 28.83 -11.83
C ALA A 70 11.80 28.89 -12.18
N LYS A 71 12.44 27.78 -12.57
CA LYS A 71 13.87 27.65 -12.88
C LYS A 71 14.81 28.07 -11.72
N LYS A 72 14.35 28.06 -10.47
CA LYS A 72 15.12 28.39 -9.26
C LYS A 72 15.86 27.14 -8.74
N TYR A 73 16.79 26.60 -9.53
CA TYR A 73 17.40 25.30 -9.31
C TYR A 73 18.17 25.17 -7.99
N ARG A 74 18.89 26.23 -7.56
CA ARG A 74 19.62 26.22 -6.28
C ARG A 74 18.66 26.08 -5.10
N SER A 75 17.57 26.85 -5.09
CA SER A 75 16.55 26.75 -4.04
C SER A 75 15.81 25.40 -4.09
N ALA A 76 15.53 24.88 -5.29
CA ALA A 76 14.92 23.56 -5.47
C ALA A 76 15.82 22.44 -4.89
N SER A 77 17.14 22.51 -5.09
CA SER A 77 18.08 21.53 -4.53
C SER A 77 18.04 21.50 -3.00
N LEU A 78 18.02 22.66 -2.34
CA LEU A 78 17.91 22.73 -0.87
C LEU A 78 16.61 22.12 -0.34
N VAL A 79 15.48 22.39 -1.03
CA VAL A 79 14.19 21.79 -0.67
C VAL A 79 14.21 20.28 -0.90
N ASN A 80 14.85 19.80 -1.98
CA ASN A 80 14.97 18.37 -2.29
C ASN A 80 15.76 17.61 -1.20
N ASP A 81 16.81 18.20 -0.66
CA ASP A 81 17.57 17.58 0.43
C ASP A 81 16.75 17.43 1.73
N SER A 82 15.92 18.43 2.03
CA SER A 82 14.98 18.34 3.14
C SER A 82 13.86 17.34 2.87
N LEU A 83 13.28 17.36 1.67
CA LEU A 83 12.25 16.42 1.23
C LEU A 83 12.73 14.96 1.31
N ARG A 84 13.97 14.70 0.95
CA ARG A 84 14.55 13.35 1.06
C ARG A 84 14.60 12.89 2.50
N ARG A 85 15.02 13.75 3.44
CA ARG A 85 15.04 13.44 4.88
C ARG A 85 13.65 13.13 5.44
N GLU A 86 12.64 13.94 5.07
CA GLU A 86 11.26 13.69 5.51
C GLU A 86 10.68 12.39 4.95
N LYS A 87 10.98 12.07 3.69
CA LYS A 87 10.61 10.76 3.10
C LYS A 87 11.30 9.58 3.82
N GLU A 88 12.53 9.75 4.27
CA GLU A 88 13.24 8.76 5.08
C GLU A 88 12.59 8.60 6.46
N LEU A 89 12.25 9.69 7.14
CA LEU A 89 11.53 9.65 8.42
C LEU A 89 10.19 8.92 8.31
N LEU A 90 9.41 9.20 7.27
CA LEU A 90 8.13 8.52 7.01
C LEU A 90 8.34 7.02 6.78
N ARG A 91 9.34 6.65 5.99
CA ARG A 91 9.71 5.24 5.75
C ARG A 91 10.13 4.54 7.04
N ASP A 92 10.99 5.17 7.84
CA ASP A 92 11.49 4.59 9.08
C ASP A 92 10.41 4.47 10.15
N ALA A 93 9.48 5.43 10.20
CA ALA A 93 8.31 5.34 11.04
C ALA A 93 7.42 4.15 10.66
N THR A 94 7.18 3.95 9.36
CA THR A 94 6.44 2.79 8.85
C THR A 94 7.16 1.48 9.16
N ASN A 95 8.47 1.41 8.92
CA ASN A 95 9.25 0.20 9.21
C ASN A 95 9.23 -0.17 10.70
N ARG A 96 9.34 0.81 11.61
CA ARG A 96 9.19 0.58 13.05
C ARG A 96 7.81 0.05 13.42
N PHE A 97 6.76 0.61 12.82
CA PHE A 97 5.41 0.12 13.03
C PHE A 97 5.26 -1.34 12.57
N LEU A 98 5.75 -1.69 11.38
CA LEU A 98 5.70 -3.06 10.86
C LEU A 98 6.48 -4.04 11.74
N ALA A 99 7.66 -3.64 12.21
CA ALA A 99 8.50 -4.46 13.10
C ALA A 99 7.86 -4.69 14.49
N SER A 100 7.11 -3.71 14.99
CA SER A 100 6.44 -3.79 16.30
C SER A 100 5.10 -4.52 16.26
N ASN A 101 4.55 -4.78 15.07
CA ASN A 101 3.22 -5.35 14.87
C ASN A 101 3.26 -6.50 13.85
N ASP A 102 3.88 -7.64 14.22
CA ASP A 102 3.91 -8.82 13.34
C ASP A 102 2.55 -9.54 13.31
N ASN A 103 1.53 -8.88 12.77
CA ASN A 103 0.14 -9.32 12.80
C ASN A 103 -0.69 -8.74 11.65
N LEU A 104 -2.03 -8.83 11.78
CA LEU A 104 -3.01 -8.41 10.78
C LEU A 104 -2.90 -6.93 10.39
N ILE A 105 -2.61 -6.02 11.33
CA ILE A 105 -2.58 -4.57 11.02
C ILE A 105 -1.38 -4.20 10.13
N SER A 106 -0.24 -4.83 10.32
CA SER A 106 0.93 -4.62 9.45
C SER A 106 0.68 -5.11 8.03
N SER A 107 0.15 -6.33 7.88
CA SER A 107 -0.20 -6.84 6.56
C SER A 107 -1.29 -6.03 5.87
N TYR A 108 -2.30 -5.56 6.61
CA TYR A 108 -3.32 -4.66 6.08
C TYR A 108 -2.73 -3.32 5.61
N THR A 109 -1.86 -2.71 6.43
CA THR A 109 -1.19 -1.46 6.08
C THR A 109 -0.39 -1.59 4.78
N VAL A 110 0.37 -2.67 4.62
CA VAL A 110 1.14 -2.95 3.40
C VAL A 110 0.21 -3.24 2.22
N TYR A 111 -0.83 -4.07 2.41
CA TYR A 111 -1.81 -4.38 1.36
C TYR A 111 -2.52 -3.13 0.85
N SER A 112 -3.03 -2.29 1.76
CA SER A 112 -3.70 -1.03 1.43
C SER A 112 -2.79 -0.10 0.62
N ASN A 113 -1.53 0.07 1.02
CA ASN A 113 -0.56 0.87 0.27
C ASN A 113 -0.29 0.33 -1.14
N ILE A 114 -0.18 -1.00 -1.29
CA ILE A 114 0.03 -1.66 -2.58
C ILE A 114 -1.15 -1.40 -3.51
N VAL A 115 -2.38 -1.55 -3.01
CA VAL A 115 -3.61 -1.36 -3.80
C VAL A 115 -3.81 0.10 -4.18
N MET A 116 -3.66 1.03 -3.22
CA MET A 116 -3.86 2.48 -3.47
C MET A 116 -2.86 3.06 -4.48
N ARG A 117 -1.64 2.51 -4.56
CA ARG A 117 -0.58 2.99 -5.47
C ARG A 117 -0.51 2.21 -6.77
N ASP A 118 -1.31 1.16 -6.91
CA ASP A 118 -1.17 0.15 -7.96
C ASP A 118 0.30 -0.30 -8.15
N ALA A 119 0.92 -0.65 -7.01
CA ALA A 119 2.34 -0.97 -6.95
C ALA A 119 2.69 -2.14 -7.89
N GLY A 120 3.77 -1.95 -8.68
CA GLY A 120 4.31 -2.98 -9.55
C GLY A 120 5.04 -4.09 -8.80
N LEU A 121 5.55 -5.10 -9.52
CA LEU A 121 6.15 -6.31 -8.93
C LEU A 121 7.31 -6.00 -7.97
N LYS A 122 8.26 -5.17 -8.40
CA LYS A 122 9.45 -4.82 -7.61
C LYS A 122 9.07 -4.15 -6.28
N GLU A 123 8.16 -3.18 -6.33
CA GLU A 123 7.72 -2.45 -5.15
C GLU A 123 6.90 -3.37 -4.22
N THR A 124 5.97 -4.17 -4.78
CA THR A 124 5.17 -5.13 -4.01
C THR A 124 6.06 -6.14 -3.28
N ARG A 125 7.09 -6.68 -3.95
CA ARG A 125 8.06 -7.59 -3.31
C ARG A 125 8.83 -6.91 -2.18
N SER A 126 9.28 -5.67 -2.37
CA SER A 126 9.99 -4.90 -1.35
C SER A 126 9.12 -4.67 -0.11
N MET A 127 7.86 -4.25 -0.31
CA MET A 127 6.91 -4.03 0.78
C MET A 127 6.55 -5.33 1.52
N TYR A 128 6.34 -6.42 0.80
CA TYR A 128 6.09 -7.74 1.37
C TYR A 128 7.29 -8.25 2.18
N GLY A 129 8.52 -7.97 1.70
CA GLY A 129 9.75 -8.33 2.38
C GLY A 129 9.92 -7.66 3.75
N ALA A 130 9.30 -6.51 3.97
CA ALA A 130 9.32 -5.81 5.26
C ALA A 130 8.37 -6.41 6.32
N LEU A 131 7.46 -7.32 5.93
CA LEU A 131 6.56 -8.01 6.85
C LEU A 131 7.26 -9.16 7.58
N GLY A 132 6.97 -9.34 8.86
CA GLY A 132 7.31 -10.53 9.63
C GLY A 132 6.45 -11.75 9.25
N ASP A 133 6.80 -12.90 9.79
CA ASP A 133 6.14 -14.16 9.44
C ASP A 133 4.67 -14.22 9.93
N GLY A 134 4.38 -13.65 11.10
CA GLY A 134 3.01 -13.53 11.60
C GLY A 134 2.12 -12.71 10.68
N ALA A 135 2.61 -11.55 10.21
CA ALA A 135 1.88 -10.70 9.28
C ALA A 135 1.69 -11.38 7.91
N ARG A 136 2.71 -12.09 7.40
CA ARG A 136 2.63 -12.85 6.15
C ARG A 136 1.62 -13.99 6.19
N ALA A 137 1.45 -14.63 7.36
CA ALA A 137 0.50 -15.72 7.56
C ALA A 137 -0.97 -15.24 7.61
N THR A 138 -1.23 -13.95 7.70
CA THR A 138 -2.58 -13.39 7.72
C THR A 138 -3.27 -13.43 6.36
N GLN A 139 -4.57 -13.12 6.32
CA GLN A 139 -5.32 -12.99 5.09
C GLN A 139 -4.67 -11.99 4.13
N TYR A 140 -4.31 -10.79 4.59
CA TYR A 140 -3.71 -9.76 3.73
C TYR A 140 -2.30 -10.12 3.27
N GLY A 141 -1.51 -10.79 4.12
CA GLY A 141 -0.21 -11.33 3.74
C GLY A 141 -0.31 -12.31 2.58
N ARG A 142 -1.29 -13.21 2.62
CA ARG A 142 -1.57 -14.14 1.51
C ARG A 142 -2.03 -13.42 0.24
N MET A 143 -2.92 -12.43 0.34
CA MET A 143 -3.36 -11.62 -0.82
C MET A 143 -2.21 -10.88 -1.50
N ILE A 144 -1.26 -10.35 -0.71
CA ILE A 144 -0.06 -9.71 -1.26
C ILE A 144 0.80 -10.75 -2.00
N LYS A 145 0.99 -11.93 -1.42
CA LYS A 145 1.75 -13.01 -2.06
C LYS A 145 1.12 -13.45 -3.39
N GLU A 146 -0.19 -13.63 -3.43
CA GLU A 146 -0.93 -13.94 -4.65
C GLU A 146 -0.80 -12.85 -5.72
N ARG A 147 -0.79 -11.56 -5.31
CA ARG A 147 -0.51 -10.45 -6.22
C ARG A 147 0.91 -10.53 -6.79
N ILE A 148 1.91 -10.81 -5.96
CA ILE A 148 3.30 -11.01 -6.42
C ILE A 148 3.34 -12.12 -7.47
N ASP A 149 2.69 -13.25 -7.21
CA ASP A 149 2.71 -14.41 -8.12
C ASP A 149 1.99 -14.11 -9.44
N ARG A 150 0.93 -13.30 -9.42
CA ARG A 150 0.25 -12.83 -10.65
C ARG A 150 1.14 -11.88 -11.45
N LEU A 151 1.70 -10.84 -10.79
CA LEU A 151 2.55 -9.87 -11.46
C LEU A 151 3.81 -10.51 -12.05
N ALA A 152 4.37 -11.50 -11.37
CA ALA A 152 5.56 -12.22 -11.86
C ALA A 152 5.32 -12.97 -13.16
N LYS A 153 4.07 -13.38 -13.45
CA LYS A 153 3.71 -14.07 -14.71
C LYS A 153 3.65 -13.14 -15.92
N THR A 154 3.50 -11.84 -15.68
CA THR A 154 3.35 -10.82 -16.74
C THR A 154 4.50 -9.80 -16.72
N ASP A 155 5.52 -10.01 -15.88
CA ASP A 155 6.66 -9.11 -15.79
C ASP A 155 7.56 -9.22 -17.03
N GLN A 156 8.35 -8.18 -17.27
CA GLN A 156 9.29 -8.15 -18.39
C GLN A 156 10.28 -9.33 -18.28
N GLY A 157 10.38 -10.12 -19.35
CA GLY A 157 11.20 -11.33 -19.38
C GLY A 157 10.50 -12.59 -18.84
N ALA A 158 9.26 -12.50 -18.37
CA ALA A 158 8.48 -13.69 -18.04
C ALA A 158 8.16 -14.48 -19.31
N LYS A 159 8.20 -15.82 -19.19
CA LYS A 159 7.77 -16.68 -20.28
C LYS A 159 6.28 -16.48 -20.51
N ALA A 160 5.89 -16.08 -21.74
CA ALA A 160 4.49 -15.95 -22.10
C ALA A 160 3.77 -17.29 -21.86
N PRO A 161 2.56 -17.27 -21.25
CA PRO A 161 1.76 -18.48 -21.12
C PRO A 161 1.44 -19.05 -22.50
N ASP A 162 1.64 -20.35 -22.68
CA ASP A 162 1.23 -21.00 -23.91
C ASP A 162 -0.29 -21.18 -23.93
N PHE A 163 -0.92 -20.82 -25.02
CA PHE A 163 -2.37 -20.96 -25.20
C PHE A 163 -2.67 -21.53 -26.58
N THR A 164 -3.81 -22.22 -26.67
CA THR A 164 -4.32 -22.80 -27.91
C THR A 164 -5.65 -22.15 -28.24
N LEU A 165 -5.76 -21.58 -29.45
CA LEU A 165 -6.98 -21.00 -30.00
C LEU A 165 -7.30 -21.68 -31.33
N PRO A 166 -8.59 -21.80 -31.71
CA PRO A 166 -8.96 -22.30 -33.04
C PRO A 166 -8.60 -21.25 -34.11
N ASP A 167 -8.08 -21.70 -35.25
CA ASP A 167 -7.92 -20.89 -36.45
C ASP A 167 -9.29 -20.60 -37.11
N THR A 168 -9.29 -19.86 -38.22
CA THR A 168 -10.52 -19.55 -38.98
C THR A 168 -11.20 -20.76 -39.59
N LYS A 169 -10.54 -21.92 -39.57
CA LYS A 169 -11.08 -23.22 -40.04
C LYS A 169 -11.46 -24.15 -38.89
N GLY A 170 -11.30 -23.69 -37.64
CA GLY A 170 -11.60 -24.45 -36.43
C GLY A 170 -10.47 -25.39 -35.95
N ASN A 171 -9.28 -25.35 -36.55
CA ASN A 171 -8.16 -26.20 -36.13
C ASN A 171 -7.45 -25.57 -34.93
N PRO A 172 -6.99 -26.34 -33.91
CA PRO A 172 -6.29 -25.82 -32.76
C PRO A 172 -4.88 -25.35 -33.15
N VAL A 173 -4.60 -24.07 -32.88
CA VAL A 173 -3.29 -23.44 -33.06
C VAL A 173 -2.73 -23.07 -31.70
N THR A 174 -1.59 -23.66 -31.36
CA THR A 174 -0.88 -23.38 -30.08
C THR A 174 0.20 -22.31 -30.33
N MET A 175 0.24 -21.26 -29.47
CA MET A 175 1.12 -20.11 -29.65
C MET A 175 2.61 -20.54 -29.76
N SER A 176 3.09 -21.46 -28.96
CA SER A 176 4.48 -21.93 -28.98
C SER A 176 4.84 -22.68 -30.27
N ARG A 177 3.89 -23.09 -31.09
CA ARG A 177 4.06 -23.78 -32.37
C ARG A 177 4.02 -22.85 -33.59
N VAL A 178 3.59 -21.63 -33.39
CA VAL A 178 3.60 -20.60 -34.45
C VAL A 178 5.03 -20.07 -34.54
N LYS A 179 5.79 -20.58 -35.52
CA LYS A 179 7.11 -20.04 -35.87
C LYS A 179 6.91 -18.77 -36.70
N GLY A 180 7.42 -17.65 -36.22
CA GLY A 180 7.58 -16.42 -37.02
C GLY A 180 8.74 -16.55 -37.98
#